data_0050d2356681c810bb41b6bc48cdf71a
#
_entry.id   0050d2356681c810bb41b6bc48cdf71a
#
_cell.length_a   1.000
_cell.length_b   1.000
_cell.length_c   1.000
_cell.angle_alpha   90.00
_cell.angle_beta   90.00
_cell.angle_gamma   90.00
#
_symmetry.space_group_name_H-M   'P 1'
#
loop_
_entity.id
_entity.type
_entity.pdbx_description
1 polymer ?
#
loop_
_entity_poly.entity_id
_entity_poly.type
_entity_poly.pdbx_seq_one_letter_code
_entity_poly.pdbx_strand_id
1 'polypeptide(L)'
;IKNRYGKGRVRVMRVHRDGEKQEVSQLNIKAMLEGDFARTFTHADNAMTVSTDTIKNIVNIVARENTGLCPEQFCQVLAKKYLDTYPQASMVSITSHETKWSRLSFGGKPHPHSFVLDANGRPTVEVSMVRGGEATLASGIDGFAFMKSTQSGWENYVMDRYTTIKPTADRICATSMVASWKWSATPKSYPATNAKILDT
;
A
#
# COMPACT_ATOMS: atom_id res chain seq x y z
N ILE A 1 -24.56 1.31 -15.10
CA ILE A 1 -24.03 2.25 -14.07
C ILE A 1 -23.10 1.44 -13.19
N LYS A 2 -21.84 1.88 -13.05
CA LYS A 2 -20.90 1.25 -12.11
C LYS A 2 -21.24 1.70 -10.70
N ASN A 3 -21.46 0.73 -9.80
CA ASN A 3 -21.69 0.95 -8.38
C ASN A 3 -20.45 0.53 -7.59
N ARG A 4 -20.03 1.37 -6.66
CA ARG A 4 -18.86 1.10 -5.83
C ARG A 4 -19.07 1.62 -4.42
N TYR A 5 -18.82 0.79 -3.44
CA TYR A 5 -18.83 1.16 -2.03
C TYR A 5 -17.86 0.28 -1.24
N GLY A 6 -17.61 0.59 0.02
CA GLY A 6 -16.72 -0.21 0.83
C GLY A 6 -16.42 0.39 2.19
N LYS A 7 -15.30 -0.05 2.79
CA LYS A 7 -14.81 0.40 4.08
C LYS A 7 -13.36 0.87 3.97
N GLY A 8 -13.10 2.07 4.46
CA GLY A 8 -11.74 2.59 4.63
C GLY A 8 -11.35 2.70 6.09
N ARG A 9 -10.07 3.06 6.32
CA ARG A 9 -9.47 3.29 7.64
C ARG A 9 -9.58 2.07 8.58
N VAL A 10 -9.50 0.85 8.01
CA VAL A 10 -9.40 -0.37 8.81
C VAL A 10 -7.94 -0.57 9.17
N ARG A 11 -7.62 -0.35 10.44
CA ARG A 11 -6.24 -0.54 10.94
C ARG A 11 -6.07 -1.94 11.44
N VAL A 12 -5.01 -2.61 10.98
CA VAL A 12 -4.59 -3.92 11.45
C VAL A 12 -3.11 -3.88 11.81
N MET A 13 -2.75 -4.49 12.93
CA MET A 13 -1.38 -4.76 13.30
C MET A 13 -1.21 -6.28 13.36
N ARG A 14 -0.29 -6.79 12.57
CA ARG A 14 0.08 -8.20 12.54
C ARG A 14 1.45 -8.35 13.19
N VAL A 15 1.55 -9.25 14.13
CA VAL A 15 2.83 -9.64 14.74
C VAL A 15 3.08 -11.10 14.37
N HIS A 16 4.07 -11.31 13.54
CA HIS A 16 4.52 -12.65 13.17
C HIS A 16 5.56 -13.11 14.18
N ARG A 17 5.26 -14.20 14.87
CA ARG A 17 6.09 -14.78 15.92
C ARG A 17 6.56 -16.17 15.49
N ASP A 18 7.68 -16.18 14.77
CA ASP A 18 8.35 -17.41 14.38
C ASP A 18 9.78 -17.37 15.00
N GLY A 19 9.94 -18.11 16.10
CA GLY A 19 11.15 -18.06 16.90
C GLY A 19 11.32 -16.78 17.72
N GLU A 20 12.54 -16.44 18.08
CA GLU A 20 12.87 -15.26 18.90
C GLU A 20 12.68 -13.95 18.15
N LYS A 21 13.00 -13.94 16.86
CA LYS A 21 12.90 -12.74 16.01
C LYS A 21 11.49 -12.54 15.51
N GLN A 22 10.79 -11.57 16.09
CA GLN A 22 9.43 -11.21 15.67
C GLN A 22 9.45 -10.18 14.54
N GLU A 23 8.41 -10.20 13.71
CA GLU A 23 8.19 -9.19 12.66
C GLU A 23 6.84 -8.50 12.89
N VAL A 24 6.78 -7.19 12.58
CA VAL A 24 5.60 -6.36 12.77
C VAL A 24 5.20 -5.74 11.44
N SER A 25 3.91 -5.81 11.11
CA SER A 25 3.33 -5.13 9.95
C SER A 25 2.06 -4.42 10.39
N GLN A 26 2.04 -3.10 10.30
CA GLN A 26 0.87 -2.27 10.62
C GLN A 26 0.33 -1.62 9.35
N LEU A 27 -0.90 -1.94 8.99
CA LEU A 27 -1.54 -1.50 7.76
C LEU A 27 -2.83 -0.71 8.04
N ASN A 28 -3.08 0.29 7.22
CA ASN A 28 -4.36 0.99 7.13
C ASN A 28 -5.00 0.62 5.79
N ILE A 29 -6.06 -0.17 5.84
CA ILE A 29 -6.70 -0.80 4.67
C ILE A 29 -7.95 -0.03 4.26
N LYS A 30 -8.11 0.17 2.95
CA LYS A 30 -9.35 0.55 2.28
C LYS A 30 -9.74 -0.57 1.33
N ALA A 31 -10.91 -1.16 1.53
CA ALA A 31 -11.47 -2.20 0.68
C ALA A 31 -12.75 -1.68 0.01
N MET A 32 -12.80 -1.74 -1.31
CA MET A 32 -13.93 -1.27 -2.12
C MET A 32 -14.43 -2.41 -3.00
N LEU A 33 -15.73 -2.60 -3.03
CA LEU A 33 -16.45 -3.59 -3.83
C LEU A 33 -17.17 -2.88 -4.98
N GLU A 34 -17.07 -3.40 -6.20
CA GLU A 34 -17.90 -3.04 -7.34
C GLU A 34 -18.79 -4.25 -7.71
N GLY A 35 -20.04 -4.02 -8.09
CA GLY A 35 -20.94 -5.10 -8.44
C GLY A 35 -22.39 -4.66 -8.61
N ASP A 36 -23.30 -5.59 -8.47
CA ASP A 36 -24.72 -5.34 -8.59
C ASP A 36 -25.32 -4.86 -7.25
N PHE A 37 -25.12 -3.57 -6.98
CA PHE A 37 -25.59 -2.89 -5.78
C PHE A 37 -26.58 -1.74 -6.10
N ALA A 38 -27.08 -1.66 -7.36
CA ALA A 38 -27.90 -0.53 -7.82
C ALA A 38 -29.16 -0.35 -6.98
N ARG A 39 -29.82 -1.43 -6.61
CA ARG A 39 -31.08 -1.40 -5.84
C ARG A 39 -30.93 -0.78 -4.45
N THR A 40 -29.75 -0.90 -3.82
CA THR A 40 -29.45 -0.22 -2.56
C THR A 40 -29.57 1.30 -2.67
N PHE A 41 -29.14 1.87 -3.79
CA PHE A 41 -29.16 3.33 -4.02
C PHE A 41 -30.49 3.85 -4.53
N THR A 42 -31.25 3.01 -5.26
CA THR A 42 -32.46 3.45 -5.96
C THR A 42 -33.76 3.01 -5.28
N HIS A 43 -33.75 1.94 -4.50
CA HIS A 43 -34.93 1.32 -3.92
C HIS A 43 -34.82 1.03 -2.43
N ALA A 44 -33.73 1.45 -1.76
CA ALA A 44 -33.40 1.08 -0.37
C ALA A 44 -33.39 -0.45 -0.11
N ASP A 45 -33.18 -1.24 -1.16
CA ASP A 45 -33.11 -2.71 -1.09
C ASP A 45 -31.65 -3.16 -0.90
N ASN A 46 -31.35 -3.65 0.30
CA ASN A 46 -30.01 -4.04 0.71
C ASN A 46 -29.73 -5.55 0.55
N ALA A 47 -30.60 -6.31 -0.10
CA ALA A 47 -30.48 -7.77 -0.21
C ALA A 47 -29.13 -8.24 -0.81
N MET A 48 -28.56 -7.44 -1.73
CA MET A 48 -27.27 -7.75 -2.37
C MET A 48 -26.08 -7.04 -1.71
N THR A 49 -26.31 -6.19 -0.70
CA THR A 49 -25.30 -5.33 -0.12
C THR A 49 -24.57 -6.02 1.03
N VAL A 50 -23.25 -6.11 0.92
CA VAL A 50 -22.39 -6.56 2.03
C VAL A 50 -22.24 -5.41 3.01
N SER A 51 -22.59 -5.59 4.28
CA SER A 51 -22.46 -4.51 5.26
C SER A 51 -21.01 -4.04 5.39
N THR A 52 -20.79 -2.75 5.59
CA THR A 52 -19.44 -2.20 5.77
C THR A 52 -18.77 -2.73 7.03
N ASP A 53 -19.54 -3.15 8.03
CA ASP A 53 -19.04 -3.86 9.22
C ASP A 53 -18.49 -5.24 8.85
N THR A 54 -19.19 -5.99 8.02
CA THR A 54 -18.72 -7.27 7.50
C THR A 54 -17.45 -7.11 6.67
N ILE A 55 -17.36 -6.07 5.83
CA ILE A 55 -16.15 -5.75 5.07
C ILE A 55 -14.97 -5.54 6.04
N LYS A 56 -15.14 -4.76 7.10
CA LYS A 56 -14.12 -4.58 8.15
C LYS A 56 -13.73 -5.91 8.82
N ASN A 57 -14.71 -6.74 9.17
CA ASN A 57 -14.47 -8.01 9.88
C ASN A 57 -13.65 -8.98 9.03
N ILE A 58 -13.87 -9.04 7.72
CA ILE A 58 -13.08 -9.86 6.80
C ILE A 58 -11.61 -9.39 6.77
N VAL A 59 -11.34 -8.07 6.76
CA VAL A 59 -9.96 -7.57 6.87
C VAL A 59 -9.28 -8.12 8.13
N ASN A 60 -9.95 -8.08 9.28
CA ASN A 60 -9.40 -8.56 10.55
C ASN A 60 -9.19 -10.09 10.56
N ILE A 61 -10.13 -10.86 9.98
CA ILE A 61 -10.01 -12.32 9.86
C ILE A 61 -8.81 -12.70 9.01
N VAL A 62 -8.71 -12.11 7.80
CA VAL A 62 -7.59 -12.37 6.88
C VAL A 62 -6.25 -11.94 7.49
N ALA A 63 -6.22 -10.82 8.23
CA ALA A 63 -5.03 -10.37 8.93
C ALA A 63 -4.56 -11.35 10.00
N ARG A 64 -5.49 -11.94 10.77
CA ARG A 64 -5.19 -12.95 11.78
C ARG A 64 -4.66 -14.25 11.16
N GLU A 65 -5.25 -14.68 10.05
CA GLU A 65 -4.90 -15.92 9.37
C GLU A 65 -3.59 -15.84 8.57
N ASN A 66 -3.11 -14.61 8.27
CA ASN A 66 -1.99 -14.38 7.37
C ASN A 66 -0.97 -13.40 7.96
N THR A 67 -0.41 -13.69 9.13
CA THR A 67 0.50 -12.77 9.85
C THR A 67 1.86 -12.59 9.17
N GLY A 68 2.36 -13.58 8.43
CA GLY A 68 3.68 -13.59 7.79
C GLY A 68 3.71 -13.03 6.37
N LEU A 69 2.57 -12.68 5.75
CA LEU A 69 2.54 -12.16 4.38
C LEU A 69 3.01 -10.70 4.34
N CYS A 70 3.78 -10.34 3.30
CA CYS A 70 4.06 -8.93 3.01
C CYS A 70 2.78 -8.18 2.59
N PRO A 71 2.77 -6.83 2.60
CA PRO A 71 1.57 -6.05 2.27
C PRO A 71 0.96 -6.38 0.90
N GLU A 72 1.79 -6.61 -0.12
CA GLU A 72 1.35 -6.97 -1.47
C GLU A 72 0.59 -8.29 -1.50
N GLN A 73 1.17 -9.32 -0.90
CA GLN A 73 0.55 -10.65 -0.82
C GLN A 73 -0.74 -10.61 0.02
N PHE A 74 -0.69 -9.89 1.14
CA PHE A 74 -1.87 -9.72 2.00
C PHE A 74 -3.03 -9.06 1.25
N CYS A 75 -2.79 -7.98 0.50
CA CYS A 75 -3.82 -7.30 -0.27
C CYS A 75 -4.40 -8.18 -1.38
N GLN A 76 -3.61 -9.03 -2.03
CA GLN A 76 -4.07 -9.99 -3.03
C GLN A 76 -4.97 -11.06 -2.40
N VAL A 77 -4.54 -11.67 -1.29
CA VAL A 77 -5.33 -12.65 -0.54
C VAL A 77 -6.66 -12.05 -0.07
N LEU A 78 -6.63 -10.82 0.42
CA LEU A 78 -7.82 -10.10 0.86
C LEU A 78 -8.79 -9.82 -0.30
N ALA A 79 -8.30 -9.37 -1.46
CA ALA A 79 -9.13 -9.13 -2.64
C ALA A 79 -9.78 -10.42 -3.13
N LYS A 80 -9.01 -11.50 -3.20
CA LYS A 80 -9.52 -12.84 -3.56
C LYS A 80 -10.59 -13.31 -2.58
N LYS A 81 -10.38 -13.15 -1.27
CA LYS A 81 -11.34 -13.54 -0.23
C LYS A 81 -12.71 -12.89 -0.43
N TYR A 82 -12.74 -11.58 -0.78
CA TYR A 82 -14.02 -10.91 -1.05
C TYR A 82 -14.71 -11.45 -2.30
N LEU A 83 -13.97 -11.66 -3.39
CA LEU A 83 -14.55 -12.20 -4.62
C LEU A 83 -15.06 -13.64 -4.43
N ASP A 84 -14.31 -14.48 -3.73
CA ASP A 84 -14.73 -15.87 -3.44
C ASP A 84 -15.99 -15.92 -2.57
N THR A 85 -16.11 -14.96 -1.64
CA THR A 85 -17.23 -14.95 -0.66
C THR A 85 -18.50 -14.31 -1.22
N TYR A 86 -18.40 -13.31 -2.09
CA TYR A 86 -19.52 -12.50 -2.56
C TYR A 86 -19.71 -12.57 -4.07
N PRO A 87 -20.57 -13.49 -4.57
CA PRO A 87 -20.80 -13.67 -6.01
C PRO A 87 -21.30 -12.41 -6.71
N GLN A 88 -22.02 -11.52 -6.02
CA GLN A 88 -22.51 -10.25 -6.53
C GLN A 88 -21.42 -9.18 -6.73
N ALA A 89 -20.25 -9.34 -6.14
CA ALA A 89 -19.11 -8.48 -6.40
C ALA A 89 -18.40 -8.90 -7.69
N SER A 90 -18.29 -8.01 -8.65
CA SER A 90 -17.59 -8.23 -9.92
C SER A 90 -16.13 -7.81 -9.90
N MET A 91 -15.78 -6.85 -9.02
CA MET A 91 -14.44 -6.34 -8.85
C MET A 91 -14.20 -5.90 -7.41
N VAL A 92 -12.99 -6.07 -6.94
CA VAL A 92 -12.52 -5.58 -5.64
C VAL A 92 -11.26 -4.74 -5.82
N SER A 93 -11.20 -3.60 -5.14
CA SER A 93 -9.98 -2.79 -5.04
C SER A 93 -9.57 -2.66 -3.58
N ILE A 94 -8.32 -2.98 -3.29
CA ILE A 94 -7.70 -2.83 -1.97
C ILE A 94 -6.60 -1.79 -2.07
N THR A 95 -6.64 -0.78 -1.20
CA THR A 95 -5.53 0.16 -0.99
C THR A 95 -5.00 -0.02 0.41
N SER A 96 -3.70 -0.14 0.56
CA SER A 96 -3.02 -0.24 1.85
C SER A 96 -1.99 0.87 2.00
N HIS A 97 -1.91 1.44 3.21
CA HIS A 97 -0.81 2.29 3.64
C HIS A 97 -0.16 1.64 4.86
N GLU A 98 1.15 1.47 4.80
CA GLU A 98 1.91 0.88 5.90
C GLU A 98 2.44 1.96 6.84
N THR A 99 2.33 1.71 8.15
CA THR A 99 3.13 2.40 9.16
C THR A 99 4.41 1.60 9.36
N LYS A 100 5.55 2.18 8.98
CA LYS A 100 6.85 1.51 9.09
C LYS A 100 7.34 1.46 10.53
N TRP A 101 7.81 0.30 10.93
CA TRP A 101 8.47 0.05 12.19
C TRP A 101 9.89 -0.47 11.93
N SER A 102 10.89 0.31 12.28
CA SER A 102 12.29 -0.09 12.17
C SER A 102 12.73 -0.83 13.43
N ARG A 103 13.46 -1.93 13.25
CA ARG A 103 13.96 -2.72 14.37
C ARG A 103 15.03 -1.95 15.13
N LEU A 104 14.89 -1.87 16.45
CA LEU A 104 15.92 -1.29 17.33
C LEU A 104 17.17 -2.17 17.37
N SER A 105 18.31 -1.53 17.58
CA SER A 105 19.58 -2.20 17.83
C SER A 105 20.17 -1.72 19.15
N PHE A 106 20.71 -2.65 19.93
CA PHE A 106 21.41 -2.39 21.17
C PHE A 106 22.83 -2.99 21.11
N GLY A 107 23.87 -2.19 21.38
CA GLY A 107 25.24 -2.64 21.26
C GLY A 107 25.61 -3.18 19.86
N GLY A 108 25.03 -2.59 18.80
CA GLY A 108 25.24 -3.00 17.41
C GLY A 108 24.50 -4.28 16.99
N LYS A 109 23.70 -4.89 17.87
CA LYS A 109 22.92 -6.10 17.57
C LYS A 109 21.44 -5.78 17.43
N PRO A 110 20.75 -6.25 16.36
CA PRO A 110 19.30 -6.09 16.20
C PRO A 110 18.53 -6.74 17.36
N HIS A 111 17.61 -5.99 17.96
CA HIS A 111 16.77 -6.52 19.03
C HIS A 111 15.68 -7.45 18.47
N PRO A 112 15.41 -8.61 19.09
CA PRO A 112 14.48 -9.58 18.52
C PRO A 112 13.03 -9.11 18.40
N HIS A 113 12.58 -8.22 19.28
CA HIS A 113 11.15 -7.81 19.36
C HIS A 113 10.93 -6.34 19.76
N SER A 114 11.93 -5.44 19.61
CA SER A 114 11.75 -4.01 19.86
C SER A 114 11.89 -3.19 18.58
N PHE A 115 11.00 -2.20 18.43
CA PHE A 115 10.87 -1.41 17.21
C PHE A 115 10.71 0.06 17.54
N VAL A 116 11.10 0.92 16.61
CA VAL A 116 10.90 2.36 16.63
C VAL A 116 10.11 2.79 15.38
N LEU A 117 9.26 3.80 15.51
CA LEU A 117 8.50 4.34 14.39
C LEU A 117 9.47 4.98 13.37
N ASP A 118 9.38 4.53 12.12
CA ASP A 118 10.01 5.17 10.98
C ASP A 118 8.95 5.99 10.23
N ALA A 119 9.00 7.31 10.40
CA ALA A 119 7.98 8.21 9.87
C ALA A 119 8.29 8.76 8.47
N ASN A 120 9.46 8.47 7.89
CA ASN A 120 9.83 9.00 6.58
C ASN A 120 9.27 8.16 5.44
N GLY A 121 8.19 8.64 4.86
CA GLY A 121 7.46 7.98 3.78
C GLY A 121 6.60 6.80 4.28
N ARG A 122 5.46 6.62 3.65
CA ARG A 122 4.53 5.53 3.91
C ARG A 122 4.47 4.61 2.70
N PRO A 123 4.93 3.36 2.77
CA PRO A 123 4.73 2.38 1.71
C PRO A 123 3.24 2.22 1.40
N THR A 124 2.93 2.11 0.12
CA THR A 124 1.57 1.96 -0.39
C THR A 124 1.48 0.72 -1.27
N VAL A 125 0.32 0.06 -1.22
CA VAL A 125 -0.02 -1.04 -2.12
C VAL A 125 -1.43 -0.82 -2.65
N GLU A 126 -1.59 -0.98 -3.95
CA GLU A 126 -2.88 -0.97 -4.63
C GLU A 126 -3.08 -2.29 -5.38
N VAL A 127 -4.16 -2.98 -5.07
CA VAL A 127 -4.58 -4.20 -5.77
C VAL A 127 -5.95 -3.97 -6.33
N SER A 128 -6.15 -4.31 -7.60
CA SER A 128 -7.47 -4.42 -8.21
C SER A 128 -7.62 -5.79 -8.85
N MET A 129 -8.71 -6.48 -8.54
CA MET A 129 -9.00 -7.82 -9.02
C MET A 129 -10.43 -7.90 -9.54
N VAL A 130 -10.57 -8.30 -10.80
CA VAL A 130 -11.87 -8.58 -11.44
C VAL A 130 -12.18 -10.07 -11.26
N ARG A 131 -13.44 -10.41 -11.08
CA ARG A 131 -13.87 -11.81 -10.99
C ARG A 131 -13.43 -12.62 -12.20
N GLY A 132 -12.75 -13.74 -11.95
CA GLY A 132 -12.21 -14.61 -13.01
C GLY A 132 -11.00 -14.06 -13.74
N GLY A 133 -10.49 -12.88 -13.35
CA GLY A 133 -9.27 -12.28 -13.92
C GLY A 133 -8.09 -12.29 -12.94
N GLU A 134 -6.95 -11.88 -13.47
CA GLU A 134 -5.75 -11.69 -12.66
C GLU A 134 -5.80 -10.37 -11.87
N ALA A 135 -5.07 -10.31 -10.76
CA ALA A 135 -4.91 -9.09 -10.01
C ALA A 135 -3.92 -8.15 -10.70
N THR A 136 -4.29 -6.88 -10.82
CA THR A 136 -3.32 -5.81 -11.08
C THR A 136 -2.78 -5.30 -9.74
N LEU A 137 -1.48 -5.11 -9.66
CA LEU A 137 -0.80 -4.70 -8.44
C LEU A 137 0.17 -3.57 -8.72
N ALA A 138 0.13 -2.55 -7.86
CA ALA A 138 1.12 -1.49 -7.78
C ALA A 138 1.62 -1.37 -6.34
N SER A 139 2.91 -1.17 -6.17
CA SER A 139 3.52 -0.72 -4.93
C SER A 139 3.97 0.73 -5.06
N GLY A 140 4.23 1.40 -3.95
CA GLY A 140 4.66 2.78 -3.96
C GLY A 140 5.10 3.28 -2.59
N ILE A 141 5.42 4.56 -2.54
CA ILE A 141 5.71 5.28 -1.31
C ILE A 141 5.07 6.68 -1.37
N ASP A 142 4.45 7.10 -0.30
CA ASP A 142 3.80 8.41 -0.15
C ASP A 142 4.54 9.24 0.90
N GLY A 143 4.95 10.46 0.53
CA GLY A 143 5.57 11.42 1.43
C GLY A 143 7.01 11.06 1.84
N PHE A 144 7.78 10.43 0.95
CA PHE A 144 9.20 10.16 1.19
C PHE A 144 10.02 11.43 1.01
N ALA A 145 10.56 11.95 2.10
CA ALA A 145 11.38 13.15 2.10
C ALA A 145 12.86 12.80 2.08
N PHE A 146 13.61 13.44 1.17
CA PHE A 146 15.05 13.32 1.11
C PHE A 146 15.71 14.64 0.70
N MET A 147 16.99 14.76 0.97
CA MET A 147 17.80 15.92 0.62
C MET A 147 19.18 15.50 0.12
N LYS A 148 19.63 16.16 -0.95
CA LYS A 148 21.03 16.15 -1.40
C LYS A 148 21.62 17.53 -1.11
N SER A 149 22.74 17.59 -0.40
CA SER A 149 23.41 18.86 -0.06
C SER A 149 24.27 19.42 -1.19
N THR A 150 24.63 18.60 -2.17
CA THR A 150 25.48 18.90 -3.32
C THR A 150 25.24 17.92 -4.47
N GLN A 151 25.89 18.07 -5.60
CA GLN A 151 25.83 17.21 -6.80
C GLN A 151 24.39 17.09 -7.36
N SER A 152 23.65 18.18 -7.34
CA SER A 152 22.32 18.30 -7.94
C SER A 152 22.28 19.51 -8.84
N GLY A 153 22.47 19.32 -10.15
CA GLY A 153 22.40 20.36 -11.17
C GLY A 153 21.00 20.55 -11.73
N TRP A 154 20.77 21.70 -12.31
CA TRP A 154 19.58 22.00 -13.11
C TRP A 154 19.98 22.86 -14.30
N GLU A 155 20.22 22.23 -15.46
CA GLU A 155 20.72 22.83 -16.69
C GLU A 155 19.97 22.24 -17.90
N ASN A 156 20.13 22.90 -19.07
CA ASN A 156 19.58 22.43 -20.35
C ASN A 156 18.07 22.25 -20.39
N TYR A 157 17.31 23.04 -19.65
CA TYR A 157 15.86 23.08 -19.67
C TYR A 157 15.32 24.15 -20.62
N VAL A 158 14.05 24.09 -21.00
CA VAL A 158 13.39 25.09 -21.84
C VAL A 158 13.34 26.43 -21.10
N MET A 159 13.86 27.46 -21.72
CA MET A 159 13.81 28.84 -21.21
C MET A 159 12.83 29.65 -22.05
N ASP A 160 11.89 30.32 -21.40
CA ASP A 160 10.89 31.19 -22.00
C ASP A 160 10.67 32.46 -21.16
N ARG A 161 9.67 33.26 -21.54
CA ARG A 161 9.33 34.52 -20.84
C ARG A 161 8.86 34.32 -19.37
N TYR A 162 8.55 33.10 -18.94
CA TYR A 162 8.14 32.77 -17.59
C TYR A 162 9.29 32.19 -16.75
N THR A 163 10.42 31.91 -17.38
CA THR A 163 11.57 31.29 -16.73
C THR A 163 12.34 32.31 -15.90
N THR A 164 12.37 32.14 -14.59
CA THR A 164 13.12 33.01 -13.68
C THR A 164 14.31 32.31 -13.01
N ILE A 165 14.35 30.99 -13.03
CA ILE A 165 15.45 30.19 -12.48
C ILE A 165 16.68 30.30 -13.41
N LYS A 166 17.86 30.38 -12.80
CA LYS A 166 19.13 30.36 -13.55
C LYS A 166 19.68 28.94 -13.62
N PRO A 167 20.32 28.54 -14.73
CA PRO A 167 21.08 27.30 -14.80
C PRO A 167 22.10 27.21 -13.67
N THR A 168 22.24 26.04 -13.09
CA THR A 168 23.20 25.75 -12.03
C THR A 168 23.71 24.33 -12.12
N ALA A 169 25.02 24.14 -12.01
CA ALA A 169 25.65 22.82 -12.02
C ALA A 169 25.61 22.14 -10.64
N ASP A 170 25.44 22.92 -9.57
CA ASP A 170 25.42 22.40 -8.22
C ASP A 170 24.46 23.20 -7.30
N ARG A 171 23.61 22.51 -6.59
CA ARG A 171 22.67 23.09 -5.62
C ARG A 171 22.24 22.08 -4.57
N ILE A 172 21.63 22.58 -3.50
CA ILE A 172 20.86 21.75 -2.58
C ILE A 172 19.54 21.34 -3.26
N CYS A 173 19.20 20.05 -3.18
CA CYS A 173 17.91 19.52 -3.63
C CYS A 173 17.23 18.85 -2.44
N ALA A 174 16.11 19.42 -1.98
CA ALA A 174 15.27 18.82 -0.95
C ALA A 174 13.85 18.67 -1.50
N THR A 175 13.23 17.50 -1.30
CA THR A 175 11.91 17.20 -1.82
C THR A 175 11.18 16.20 -0.94
N SER A 176 9.84 16.19 -1.08
CA SER A 176 8.99 15.09 -0.65
C SER A 176 8.39 14.45 -1.89
N MET A 177 8.55 13.15 -2.01
CA MET A 177 8.21 12.37 -3.21
C MET A 177 7.01 11.47 -2.93
N VAL A 178 6.12 11.37 -3.93
CA VAL A 178 5.15 10.29 -4.08
C VAL A 178 5.55 9.50 -5.32
N ALA A 179 5.79 8.21 -5.16
CA ALA A 179 6.17 7.34 -6.27
C ALA A 179 5.35 6.05 -6.25
N SER A 180 5.06 5.52 -7.43
CA SER A 180 4.41 4.22 -7.57
C SER A 180 4.98 3.45 -8.76
N TRP A 181 4.98 2.13 -8.66
CA TRP A 181 5.43 1.23 -9.72
C TRP A 181 4.48 0.05 -9.86
N LYS A 182 4.26 -0.36 -11.09
CA LYS A 182 3.46 -1.54 -11.43
C LYS A 182 4.36 -2.75 -11.62
N TRP A 183 3.87 -3.89 -11.23
CA TRP A 183 4.55 -5.16 -11.39
C TRP A 183 4.14 -5.82 -12.70
N SER A 184 5.11 -6.05 -13.59
CA SER A 184 4.91 -6.82 -14.82
C SER A 184 4.90 -8.33 -14.59
N ALA A 185 5.50 -8.77 -13.50
CA ALA A 185 5.52 -10.16 -13.03
C ALA A 185 5.69 -10.20 -11.51
N THR A 186 5.29 -11.31 -10.88
CA THR A 186 5.50 -11.53 -9.45
C THR A 186 6.99 -11.68 -9.15
N PRO A 187 7.59 -10.80 -8.33
CA PRO A 187 9.00 -10.90 -7.96
C PRO A 187 9.21 -12.04 -6.96
N LYS A 188 10.46 -12.51 -6.82
CA LYS A 188 10.83 -13.48 -5.78
C LYS A 188 10.54 -12.97 -4.36
N SER A 189 10.70 -11.67 -4.15
CA SER A 189 10.40 -10.99 -2.87
C SER A 189 10.00 -9.55 -3.14
N TYR A 190 8.78 -9.18 -2.82
CA TYR A 190 8.32 -7.79 -2.88
C TYR A 190 9.14 -6.87 -1.97
N PRO A 191 9.37 -7.18 -0.67
CA PRO A 191 10.15 -6.30 0.19
C PRO A 191 11.58 -6.06 -0.31
N ALA A 192 12.27 -7.12 -0.76
CA ALA A 192 13.65 -6.97 -1.25
C ALA A 192 13.72 -6.17 -2.56
N THR A 193 12.71 -6.30 -3.43
CA THR A 193 12.69 -5.55 -4.69
C THR A 193 12.26 -4.10 -4.46
N ASN A 194 11.29 -3.84 -3.56
CA ASN A 194 10.94 -2.49 -3.14
C ASN A 194 12.14 -1.73 -2.55
N ALA A 195 12.92 -2.38 -1.69
CA ALA A 195 14.15 -1.79 -1.14
C ALA A 195 15.13 -1.38 -2.25
N LYS A 196 15.38 -2.25 -3.24
CA LYS A 196 16.25 -1.92 -4.37
C LYS A 196 15.73 -0.74 -5.22
N ILE A 197 14.42 -0.62 -5.41
CA ILE A 197 13.83 0.50 -6.15
C ILE A 197 14.07 1.83 -5.40
N LEU A 198 14.02 1.80 -4.07
CA LEU A 198 14.22 3.00 -3.24
C LEU A 198 15.70 3.36 -3.05
N ASP A 199 16.62 2.42 -3.29
CA ASP A 199 18.08 2.66 -3.26
C ASP A 199 18.63 3.23 -4.57
N THR A 200 17.80 3.33 -5.65
CA THR A 200 18.19 3.83 -6.98
C THR A 200 17.93 5.32 -7.11
#